data_7361814b308404c6a3ac367d1fedd728
#
_entry.id   7361814b308404c6a3ac367d1fedd728
#
_cell.length_a   1.000
_cell.length_b   1.000
_cell.length_c   1.000
_cell.angle_alpha   90.00
_cell.angle_beta   90.00
_cell.angle_gamma   90.00
#
_symmetry.space_group_name_H-M   'P 1'
#
loop_
_entity.id
_entity.type
_entity.pdbx_description
1 polymer ?
#
loop_
_entity_poly.entity_id
_entity_poly.type
_entity_poly.pdbx_seq_one_letter_code
_entity_poly.pdbx_strand_id
1 'polypeptide(L)'
;YQDSELFFYTIPDPGRSPIPPFVNISQSRTEAILDEAMAASPLIDVRWGHEVVAITGGSGEDDGPARVLCRTADGDVEVVGEYAVVCGGSKGGPLRAMLGVEFPGRTFEDSFLICDIEASLPGWETERRFYFDPEWNPGRQVLIHPCPGSIFRIDWQVDTDFDLAAAQADGSLDRRIRQVIGDQDYRIDWVSVYRFHARTADRYRVGRFLLAGDVAHLVAPFGARGLNSGVPDVENAAWKIAFAMKGWAGPGLVASYEAERQAAARENLAITAATMDFLVPQTEEARDHRTTVLERARTDAAAIPLVDSGRLAEAFWYVDSPLTTPDPQRYWPGRPARGQAPAPVPGVIVPDAGVEGVPGIRRVREVCRDGLLVLVGDQVNAGEVETLLGDAVPTGLPVRVMSVGALGDSGVVAQSLRVAPDEIWLVRPDAHTAACVREPEAVVDAVRRVLGG
;
A
#
# COMPACT_ATOMS: atom_id res chain seq x y z
N TYR A 1 -15.92 12.25 -20.91
CA TYR A 1 -15.46 13.58 -21.22
C TYR A 1 -16.61 14.34 -21.88
N GLN A 2 -16.98 15.46 -21.29
CA GLN A 2 -18.22 16.13 -21.68
C GLN A 2 -19.39 15.12 -21.66
N ASP A 3 -20.13 14.95 -22.78
CA ASP A 3 -21.26 14.04 -22.89
C ASP A 3 -20.93 12.67 -23.51
N SER A 4 -19.63 12.39 -23.73
CA SER A 4 -19.19 11.17 -24.39
C SER A 4 -18.45 10.25 -23.45
N GLU A 5 -18.82 8.96 -23.42
CA GLU A 5 -17.99 7.93 -22.79
C GLU A 5 -16.67 7.79 -23.55
N LEU A 6 -15.54 7.85 -22.83
CA LEU A 6 -14.22 7.67 -23.43
C LEU A 6 -13.81 6.19 -23.44
N PHE A 7 -14.02 5.52 -22.33
CA PHE A 7 -13.67 4.11 -22.15
C PHE A 7 -14.36 3.52 -20.92
N PHE A 8 -14.46 2.22 -20.93
CA PHE A 8 -14.85 1.40 -19.80
C PHE A 8 -13.86 0.25 -19.65
N TYR A 9 -13.55 -0.12 -18.42
CA TYR A 9 -12.75 -1.31 -18.14
C TYR A 9 -13.17 -1.98 -16.84
N THR A 10 -12.96 -3.28 -16.76
CA THR A 10 -13.09 -4.06 -15.53
C THR A 10 -11.75 -4.27 -14.87
N ILE A 11 -11.72 -4.39 -13.54
CA ILE A 11 -10.51 -4.80 -12.82
C ILE A 11 -10.27 -6.28 -13.15
N PRO A 12 -9.09 -6.63 -13.73
CA PRO A 12 -8.82 -8.01 -14.08
C PRO A 12 -8.75 -8.90 -12.84
N ASP A 13 -9.49 -10.00 -12.85
CA ASP A 13 -9.39 -11.06 -11.85
C ASP A 13 -9.04 -12.37 -12.56
N PRO A 14 -7.80 -12.88 -12.41
CA PRO A 14 -7.42 -14.16 -12.99
C PRO A 14 -8.07 -15.36 -12.27
N GLY A 15 -8.82 -15.14 -11.17
CA GLY A 15 -9.52 -16.20 -10.44
C GLY A 15 -8.60 -17.21 -9.74
N ARG A 16 -7.35 -16.87 -9.51
CA ARG A 16 -6.35 -17.77 -8.90
C ARG A 16 -6.32 -17.67 -7.39
N SER A 17 -6.57 -16.49 -6.84
CA SER A 17 -6.64 -16.23 -5.41
C SER A 17 -8.08 -16.42 -4.90
N PRO A 18 -8.29 -16.95 -3.70
CA PRO A 18 -9.60 -16.99 -3.06
C PRO A 18 -10.11 -15.60 -2.61
N ILE A 19 -9.27 -14.57 -2.76
CA ILE A 19 -9.60 -13.18 -2.43
C ILE A 19 -9.66 -12.38 -3.72
N PRO A 20 -10.73 -11.59 -3.94
CA PRO A 20 -10.83 -10.76 -5.13
C PRO A 20 -9.71 -9.70 -5.18
N PRO A 21 -9.34 -9.22 -6.38
CA PRO A 21 -8.23 -8.28 -6.55
C PRO A 21 -8.50 -6.92 -5.91
N PHE A 22 -9.75 -6.57 -5.68
CA PHE A 22 -10.16 -5.30 -5.11
C PHE A 22 -11.48 -5.45 -4.32
N VAL A 23 -11.56 -4.77 -3.18
CA VAL A 23 -12.78 -4.66 -2.36
C VAL A 23 -12.97 -3.22 -1.92
N ASN A 24 -14.22 -2.78 -1.84
CA ASN A 24 -14.58 -1.56 -1.15
C ASN A 24 -14.98 -1.89 0.30
N ILE A 25 -14.42 -1.16 1.23
CA ILE A 25 -14.71 -1.27 2.66
C ILE A 25 -14.67 0.12 3.28
N SER A 26 -15.58 0.42 4.21
CA SER A 26 -15.51 1.68 4.94
C SER A 26 -14.33 1.70 5.91
N GLN A 27 -13.77 2.88 6.14
CA GLN A 27 -12.69 3.05 7.11
C GLN A 27 -13.13 2.62 8.52
N SER A 28 -14.33 3.01 8.94
CA SER A 28 -14.90 2.61 10.24
C SER A 28 -15.01 1.10 10.42
N ARG A 29 -15.38 0.35 9.36
CA ARG A 29 -15.41 -1.12 9.42
C ARG A 29 -14.00 -1.72 9.49
N THR A 30 -13.03 -1.12 8.78
CA THR A 30 -11.62 -1.52 8.85
C THR A 30 -11.09 -1.33 10.27
N GLU A 31 -11.35 -0.17 10.89
CA GLU A 31 -10.95 0.14 12.27
C GLU A 31 -11.60 -0.84 13.25
N ALA A 32 -12.91 -1.10 13.13
CA ALA A 32 -13.61 -2.06 13.99
C ALA A 32 -13.02 -3.47 13.93
N ILE A 33 -12.65 -3.96 12.74
CA ILE A 33 -12.00 -5.28 12.56
C ILE A 33 -10.63 -5.30 13.26
N LEU A 34 -9.86 -4.23 13.16
CA LEU A 34 -8.56 -4.11 13.82
C LEU A 34 -8.72 -4.02 15.34
N ASP A 35 -9.70 -3.25 15.84
CA ASP A 35 -10.00 -3.15 17.27
C ASP A 35 -10.43 -4.52 17.85
N GLU A 36 -11.31 -5.25 17.15
CA GLU A 36 -11.70 -6.62 17.53
C GLU A 36 -10.46 -7.56 17.61
N ALA A 37 -9.56 -7.48 16.62
CA ALA A 37 -8.35 -8.29 16.59
C ALA A 37 -7.35 -7.91 17.71
N MET A 38 -7.18 -6.61 17.97
CA MET A 38 -6.34 -6.12 19.07
C MET A 38 -6.87 -6.56 20.43
N ALA A 39 -8.19 -6.43 20.64
CA ALA A 39 -8.83 -6.84 21.90
C ALA A 39 -8.73 -8.35 22.16
N ALA A 40 -8.69 -9.17 21.10
CA ALA A 40 -8.55 -10.63 21.20
C ALA A 40 -7.11 -11.07 21.50
N SER A 41 -6.09 -10.20 21.35
CA SER A 41 -4.69 -10.56 21.54
C SER A 41 -4.18 -10.18 22.93
N PRO A 42 -3.71 -11.14 23.76
CA PRO A 42 -3.11 -10.83 25.05
C PRO A 42 -1.73 -10.16 24.93
N LEU A 43 -1.19 -10.03 23.71
CA LEU A 43 0.11 -9.41 23.44
C LEU A 43 -0.02 -7.90 23.13
N ILE A 44 -1.24 -7.37 23.04
CA ILE A 44 -1.50 -5.98 22.66
C ILE A 44 -2.13 -5.25 23.85
N ASP A 45 -1.50 -4.16 24.29
CA ASP A 45 -1.99 -3.25 25.32
C ASP A 45 -2.35 -1.91 24.64
N VAL A 46 -3.65 -1.63 24.50
CA VAL A 46 -4.16 -0.39 23.88
C VAL A 46 -4.42 0.65 24.97
N ARG A 47 -3.73 1.80 24.88
CA ARG A 47 -3.84 2.88 25.86
C ARG A 47 -4.41 4.15 25.23
N TRP A 48 -5.67 4.37 25.40
CA TRP A 48 -6.34 5.62 25.01
C TRP A 48 -5.99 6.78 25.96
N GLY A 49 -6.09 8.01 25.47
CA GLY A 49 -5.81 9.20 26.28
C GLY A 49 -4.34 9.40 26.63
N HIS A 50 -3.43 8.77 25.89
CA HIS A 50 -1.98 8.94 26.03
C HIS A 50 -1.43 9.76 24.87
N GLU A 51 -1.25 11.06 25.06
CA GLU A 51 -0.68 11.96 24.05
C GLU A 51 0.83 11.96 24.13
N VAL A 52 1.54 11.55 23.09
CA VAL A 52 3.01 11.66 23.04
C VAL A 52 3.40 13.12 22.94
N VAL A 53 4.09 13.63 23.97
CA VAL A 53 4.52 15.03 24.08
C VAL A 53 6.03 15.24 23.99
N ALA A 54 6.83 14.18 24.18
CA ALA A 54 8.27 14.21 23.98
C ALA A 54 8.84 12.83 23.63
N ILE A 55 9.98 12.84 22.96
CA ILE A 55 10.84 11.67 22.77
C ILE A 55 12.05 11.89 23.66
N THR A 56 12.30 10.97 24.61
CA THR A 56 13.28 11.12 25.67
C THR A 56 14.49 10.19 25.54
N GLY A 57 14.48 9.29 24.54
CA GLY A 57 15.60 8.38 24.27
C GLY A 57 15.36 7.49 23.06
N GLY A 58 16.40 6.83 22.58
CA GLY A 58 16.34 5.88 21.45
C GLY A 58 16.35 6.52 20.05
N SER A 59 16.53 7.84 19.95
CA SER A 59 16.63 8.55 18.66
C SER A 59 18.05 8.61 18.10
N GLY A 60 19.09 8.40 18.92
CA GLY A 60 20.47 8.21 18.50
C GLY A 60 20.81 6.74 18.24
N GLU A 61 21.97 6.48 17.65
CA GLU A 61 22.40 5.09 17.34
C GLU A 61 22.66 4.25 18.59
N ASP A 62 23.16 4.88 19.67
CA ASP A 62 23.54 4.23 20.94
C ASP A 62 22.69 4.64 22.14
N ASP A 63 21.54 5.29 21.91
CA ASP A 63 20.69 5.87 22.99
C ASP A 63 19.85 4.83 23.78
N GLY A 64 20.09 3.54 23.57
CA GLY A 64 19.31 2.47 24.20
C GLY A 64 17.89 2.33 23.61
N PRO A 65 16.90 1.88 24.41
CA PRO A 65 15.54 1.65 23.94
C PRO A 65 14.79 2.94 23.57
N ALA A 66 13.78 2.84 22.74
CA ALA A 66 12.87 3.95 22.44
C ALA A 66 12.14 4.39 23.72
N ARG A 67 12.12 5.70 24.01
CA ARG A 67 11.43 6.28 25.16
C ARG A 67 10.58 7.45 24.71
N VAL A 68 9.32 7.44 25.14
CA VAL A 68 8.40 8.55 24.88
C VAL A 68 7.72 8.98 26.17
N LEU A 69 7.53 10.29 26.33
CA LEU A 69 6.73 10.85 27.41
C LEU A 69 5.32 11.07 26.89
N CYS A 70 4.35 10.48 27.57
CA CYS A 70 2.94 10.61 27.26
C CYS A 70 2.24 11.44 28.32
N ARG A 71 1.47 12.44 27.89
CA ARG A 71 0.55 13.17 28.74
C ARG A 71 -0.76 12.41 28.86
N THR A 72 -1.25 12.26 30.10
CA THR A 72 -2.54 11.63 30.41
C THR A 72 -3.37 12.53 31.32
N ALA A 73 -4.60 12.14 31.60
CA ALA A 73 -5.45 12.86 32.56
C ALA A 73 -4.89 12.83 33.98
N ASP A 74 -4.09 11.81 34.34
CA ASP A 74 -3.53 11.57 35.65
C ASP A 74 -2.08 12.09 35.80
N GLY A 75 -1.53 12.70 34.74
CA GLY A 75 -0.16 13.21 34.69
C GLY A 75 0.67 12.58 33.57
N ASP A 76 1.95 12.93 33.54
CA ASP A 76 2.85 12.44 32.50
C ASP A 76 3.40 11.04 32.84
N VAL A 77 3.43 10.15 31.83
CA VAL A 77 3.89 8.76 31.94
C VAL A 77 4.96 8.48 30.90
N GLU A 78 6.10 7.91 31.29
CA GLU A 78 7.10 7.44 30.34
C GLU A 78 6.76 6.02 29.85
N VAL A 79 6.78 5.83 28.54
CA VAL A 79 6.62 4.51 27.88
C VAL A 79 7.95 4.13 27.24
N VAL A 80 8.41 2.92 27.51
CA VAL A 80 9.70 2.38 27.03
C VAL A 80 9.48 1.13 26.21
N GLY A 81 10.17 1.02 25.07
CA GLY A 81 10.13 -0.15 24.19
C GLY A 81 11.42 -0.30 23.41
N GLU A 82 11.74 -1.52 22.98
CA GLU A 82 12.93 -1.77 22.14
C GLU A 82 12.88 -0.99 20.81
N TYR A 83 11.69 -0.84 20.26
CA TYR A 83 11.40 -0.05 19.06
C TYR A 83 10.08 0.70 19.21
N ALA A 84 9.91 1.77 18.45
CA ALA A 84 8.66 2.48 18.30
C ALA A 84 8.31 2.65 16.82
N VAL A 85 7.08 2.31 16.43
CA VAL A 85 6.54 2.61 15.10
C VAL A 85 5.62 3.81 15.22
N VAL A 86 6.00 4.90 14.55
CA VAL A 86 5.28 6.17 14.60
C VAL A 86 4.21 6.16 13.50
N CYS A 87 2.94 6.06 13.91
CA CYS A 87 1.76 6.03 13.03
C CYS A 87 0.85 7.26 13.24
N GLY A 88 1.44 8.44 13.45
CA GLY A 88 0.73 9.67 13.82
C GLY A 88 -0.16 10.29 12.74
N GLY A 89 -0.32 9.64 11.58
CA GLY A 89 -1.17 10.08 10.48
C GLY A 89 -0.74 11.42 9.87
N SER A 90 -1.63 12.04 9.11
CA SER A 90 -1.36 13.32 8.43
C SER A 90 -1.06 14.48 9.40
N LYS A 91 -1.56 14.41 10.62
CA LYS A 91 -1.33 15.38 11.69
C LYS A 91 -0.05 15.12 12.50
N GLY A 92 0.76 14.13 12.12
CA GLY A 92 1.99 13.72 12.80
C GLY A 92 3.18 14.72 12.71
N GLY A 93 2.93 15.98 12.34
CA GLY A 93 3.95 17.05 12.31
C GLY A 93 4.75 17.19 13.60
N PRO A 94 4.11 17.27 14.79
CA PRO A 94 4.82 17.34 16.05
C PRO A 94 5.75 16.14 16.29
N LEU A 95 5.34 14.93 15.95
CA LEU A 95 6.17 13.73 16.10
C LEU A 95 7.39 13.76 15.18
N ARG A 96 7.22 14.21 13.92
CA ARG A 96 8.35 14.42 13.00
C ARG A 96 9.33 15.46 13.55
N ALA A 97 8.80 16.57 14.08
CA ALA A 97 9.63 17.63 14.68
C ALA A 97 10.46 17.12 15.87
N MET A 98 9.86 16.29 16.75
CA MET A 98 10.58 15.66 17.88
C MET A 98 11.72 14.76 17.41
N LEU A 99 11.56 14.11 16.24
CA LEU A 99 12.59 13.25 15.63
C LEU A 99 13.56 14.01 14.71
N GLY A 100 13.38 15.31 14.53
CA GLY A 100 14.17 16.10 13.58
C GLY A 100 14.01 15.66 12.13
N VAL A 101 12.82 15.18 11.76
CA VAL A 101 12.48 14.69 10.42
C VAL A 101 11.80 15.79 9.63
N GLU A 102 12.31 16.08 8.44
CA GLU A 102 11.71 17.00 7.48
C GLU A 102 10.63 16.32 6.63
N PHE A 103 9.72 17.12 6.08
CA PHE A 103 8.60 16.61 5.27
C PHE A 103 8.46 17.38 3.95
N PRO A 104 9.47 17.32 3.08
CA PRO A 104 9.46 18.04 1.81
C PRO A 104 8.38 17.53 0.87
N GLY A 105 7.97 18.41 -0.05
CA GLY A 105 6.99 18.11 -1.08
C GLY A 105 6.14 19.31 -1.43
N ARG A 106 5.01 19.07 -2.07
CA ARG A 106 4.10 20.14 -2.53
C ARG A 106 2.67 19.94 -2.05
N THR A 107 1.91 21.04 -2.04
CA THR A 107 0.47 21.05 -1.85
C THR A 107 -0.15 21.48 -3.19
N PHE A 108 -1.18 20.79 -3.63
CA PHE A 108 -1.90 21.16 -4.85
C PHE A 108 -2.81 22.38 -4.59
N GLU A 109 -3.03 23.21 -5.61
CA GLU A 109 -3.77 24.44 -5.43
C GLU A 109 -5.28 24.20 -5.29
N ASP A 110 -5.87 23.43 -6.20
CA ASP A 110 -7.30 23.13 -6.14
C ASP A 110 -7.69 22.33 -4.90
N SER A 111 -8.89 22.59 -4.45
CA SER A 111 -9.55 21.83 -3.38
C SER A 111 -10.45 20.74 -3.97
N PHE A 112 -10.82 19.78 -3.14
CA PHE A 112 -11.78 18.74 -3.50
C PHE A 112 -12.89 18.72 -2.47
N LEU A 113 -14.11 18.95 -2.95
CA LEU A 113 -15.32 18.75 -2.19
C LEU A 113 -15.68 17.29 -2.24
N ILE A 114 -15.68 16.62 -1.09
CA ILE A 114 -15.98 15.20 -0.95
C ILE A 114 -17.29 15.08 -0.20
N CYS A 115 -18.27 14.38 -0.76
CA CYS A 115 -19.58 14.19 -0.18
C CYS A 115 -20.01 12.74 -0.28
N ASP A 116 -20.27 12.11 0.87
CA ASP A 116 -20.91 10.81 0.97
C ASP A 116 -22.41 10.99 1.07
N ILE A 117 -23.15 10.38 0.16
CA ILE A 117 -24.61 10.40 0.14
C ILE A 117 -25.15 8.97 0.26
N GLU A 118 -26.22 8.80 1.03
CA GLU A 118 -27.05 7.61 0.98
C GLU A 118 -28.13 7.82 -0.09
N ALA A 119 -28.14 6.94 -1.11
CA ALA A 119 -29.05 7.04 -2.23
C ALA A 119 -29.30 5.67 -2.86
N SER A 120 -30.41 5.55 -3.60
CA SER A 120 -30.67 4.40 -4.47
C SER A 120 -30.35 4.80 -5.91
N LEU A 121 -29.21 4.31 -6.43
CA LEU A 121 -28.75 4.57 -7.80
C LEU A 121 -28.62 3.25 -8.55
N PRO A 122 -29.74 2.67 -9.08
CA PRO A 122 -29.73 1.38 -9.73
C PRO A 122 -28.76 1.32 -10.91
N GLY A 123 -27.89 0.27 -10.94
CA GLY A 123 -26.87 0.09 -11.96
C GLY A 123 -25.55 0.84 -11.69
N TRP A 124 -25.44 1.56 -10.57
CA TRP A 124 -24.20 2.27 -10.21
C TRP A 124 -23.45 1.56 -9.08
N GLU A 125 -23.98 0.50 -8.52
CA GLU A 125 -23.46 -0.20 -7.33
C GLU A 125 -22.09 -0.86 -7.57
N THR A 126 -21.75 -1.08 -8.84
CA THR A 126 -20.49 -1.75 -9.23
C THR A 126 -19.59 -0.87 -10.11
N GLU A 127 -19.96 0.38 -10.32
CA GLU A 127 -19.27 1.26 -11.23
C GLU A 127 -18.66 2.48 -10.52
N ARG A 128 -17.40 2.78 -10.84
CA ARG A 128 -16.78 4.06 -10.56
C ARG A 128 -16.80 4.89 -11.82
N ARG A 129 -17.36 6.10 -11.76
CA ARG A 129 -17.52 6.99 -12.91
C ARG A 129 -16.69 8.26 -12.72
N PHE A 130 -15.86 8.57 -13.71
CA PHE A 130 -15.12 9.82 -13.82
C PHE A 130 -15.75 10.69 -14.89
N TYR A 131 -16.01 11.94 -14.56
CA TYR A 131 -16.46 12.95 -15.47
C TYR A 131 -15.32 13.98 -15.66
N PHE A 132 -14.81 14.07 -16.88
CA PHE A 132 -13.82 15.07 -17.25
C PHE A 132 -14.53 16.22 -17.96
N ASP A 133 -14.38 17.45 -17.44
CA ASP A 133 -14.98 18.67 -17.98
C ASP A 133 -16.47 18.55 -18.31
N PRO A 134 -17.32 18.06 -17.39
CA PRO A 134 -18.75 18.07 -17.64
C PRO A 134 -19.23 19.54 -17.68
N GLU A 135 -20.29 19.84 -18.44
CA GLU A 135 -20.81 21.20 -18.59
C GLU A 135 -21.11 21.88 -17.24
N TRP A 136 -21.49 21.08 -16.24
CA TRP A 136 -21.82 21.55 -14.90
C TRP A 136 -20.60 21.65 -13.96
N ASN A 137 -19.39 21.28 -14.38
CA ASN A 137 -18.12 21.51 -13.67
C ASN A 137 -16.99 21.74 -14.68
N PRO A 138 -17.04 22.79 -15.49
CA PRO A 138 -16.17 23.02 -16.64
C PRO A 138 -14.70 23.17 -16.22
N GLY A 139 -13.80 22.59 -17.01
CA GLY A 139 -12.35 22.61 -16.77
C GLY A 139 -11.90 21.72 -15.60
N ARG A 140 -12.80 21.06 -14.93
CA ARG A 140 -12.55 20.25 -13.75
C ARG A 140 -13.18 18.87 -13.85
N GLN A 141 -12.83 18.00 -12.93
CA GLN A 141 -13.35 16.65 -12.88
C GLN A 141 -14.36 16.46 -11.76
N VAL A 142 -15.18 15.45 -11.93
CA VAL A 142 -16.01 14.87 -10.87
C VAL A 142 -15.90 13.35 -10.89
N LEU A 143 -15.82 12.74 -9.71
CA LEU A 143 -15.81 11.30 -9.53
C LEU A 143 -17.01 10.92 -8.69
N ILE A 144 -17.70 9.84 -9.07
CA ILE A 144 -18.64 9.15 -8.17
C ILE A 144 -18.33 7.66 -8.11
N HIS A 145 -18.39 7.10 -6.91
CA HIS A 145 -18.19 5.66 -6.73
C HIS A 145 -19.02 5.12 -5.55
N PRO A 146 -19.44 3.84 -5.64
CA PRO A 146 -20.17 3.19 -4.58
C PRO A 146 -19.28 2.89 -3.39
N CYS A 147 -19.85 3.01 -2.20
CA CYS A 147 -19.34 2.49 -0.93
C CYS A 147 -20.32 1.44 -0.38
N PRO A 148 -19.98 0.64 0.62
CA PRO A 148 -20.90 -0.30 1.24
C PRO A 148 -22.14 0.39 1.82
N GLY A 149 -23.29 -0.27 1.79
CA GLY A 149 -24.50 0.18 2.48
C GLY A 149 -25.29 1.29 1.76
N SER A 150 -25.36 1.24 0.44
CA SER A 150 -26.07 2.26 -0.37
C SER A 150 -25.50 3.66 -0.25
N ILE A 151 -24.25 3.77 0.17
CA ILE A 151 -23.49 5.02 0.19
C ILE A 151 -22.78 5.21 -1.14
N PHE A 152 -22.84 6.42 -1.67
CA PHE A 152 -22.07 6.84 -2.84
C PHE A 152 -21.22 8.06 -2.47
N ARG A 153 -19.94 8.00 -2.78
CA ARG A 153 -19.03 9.13 -2.62
C ARG A 153 -18.95 9.90 -3.92
N ILE A 154 -19.13 11.21 -3.82
CA ILE A 154 -18.95 12.12 -4.93
C ILE A 154 -17.81 13.09 -4.57
N ASP A 155 -16.81 13.20 -5.44
CA ASP A 155 -15.65 14.06 -5.30
C ASP A 155 -15.66 15.08 -6.43
N TRP A 156 -15.84 16.38 -6.12
CA TRP A 156 -15.70 17.47 -7.08
C TRP A 156 -14.37 18.17 -6.89
N GLN A 157 -13.63 18.33 -7.95
CA GLN A 157 -12.57 19.33 -7.99
C GLN A 157 -13.21 20.71 -7.98
N VAL A 158 -12.82 21.57 -7.05
CA VAL A 158 -13.36 22.92 -6.82
C VAL A 158 -12.25 23.94 -6.66
N ASP A 159 -12.58 25.22 -6.70
CA ASP A 159 -11.62 26.30 -6.46
C ASP A 159 -11.01 26.22 -5.05
N THR A 160 -9.81 26.80 -4.93
CA THR A 160 -9.08 26.86 -3.66
C THR A 160 -9.85 27.53 -2.53
N ASP A 161 -10.67 28.52 -2.87
CA ASP A 161 -11.47 29.35 -1.98
C ASP A 161 -12.93 28.87 -1.83
N PHE A 162 -13.22 27.64 -2.28
CA PHE A 162 -14.57 27.07 -2.16
C PHE A 162 -15.07 27.07 -0.72
N ASP A 163 -16.18 27.77 -0.49
CA ASP A 163 -16.83 27.87 0.83
C ASP A 163 -17.96 26.85 0.96
N LEU A 164 -17.73 25.78 1.70
CA LEU A 164 -18.71 24.73 1.96
C LEU A 164 -19.91 25.24 2.76
N ALA A 165 -19.70 26.14 3.72
CA ALA A 165 -20.79 26.65 4.56
C ALA A 165 -21.73 27.53 3.73
N ALA A 166 -21.19 28.38 2.86
CA ALA A 166 -21.97 29.14 1.91
C ALA A 166 -22.74 28.23 0.94
N ALA A 167 -22.10 27.20 0.40
CA ALA A 167 -22.71 26.24 -0.52
C ALA A 167 -23.86 25.43 0.11
N GLN A 168 -23.75 25.12 1.40
CA GLN A 168 -24.85 24.50 2.16
C GLN A 168 -26.01 25.49 2.39
N ALA A 169 -25.69 26.75 2.70
CA ALA A 169 -26.71 27.76 3.03
C ALA A 169 -27.51 28.24 1.80
N ASP A 170 -26.88 28.35 0.63
CA ASP A 170 -27.51 28.86 -0.60
C ASP A 170 -28.09 27.77 -1.51
N GLY A 171 -27.99 26.50 -1.09
CA GLY A 171 -28.46 25.34 -1.83
C GLY A 171 -27.60 24.95 -3.05
N SER A 172 -26.41 25.54 -3.23
CA SER A 172 -25.53 25.17 -4.34
C SER A 172 -24.92 23.77 -4.18
N LEU A 173 -24.78 23.29 -2.94
CA LEU A 173 -24.38 21.90 -2.69
C LEU A 173 -25.45 20.91 -3.18
N ASP A 174 -26.74 21.15 -2.88
CA ASP A 174 -27.83 20.31 -3.39
C ASP A 174 -27.87 20.31 -4.92
N ARG A 175 -27.72 21.49 -5.55
CA ARG A 175 -27.66 21.57 -7.02
C ARG A 175 -26.51 20.76 -7.61
N ARG A 176 -25.32 20.80 -7.00
CA ARG A 176 -24.16 19.98 -7.43
C ARG A 176 -24.44 18.49 -7.32
N ILE A 177 -25.04 18.04 -6.24
CA ILE A 177 -25.38 16.64 -6.06
C ILE A 177 -26.40 16.21 -7.13
N ARG A 178 -27.46 16.99 -7.36
CA ARG A 178 -28.48 16.69 -8.38
C ARG A 178 -27.96 16.72 -9.82
N GLN A 179 -26.93 17.50 -10.11
CA GLN A 179 -26.25 17.46 -11.42
C GLN A 179 -25.62 16.09 -11.70
N VAL A 180 -25.21 15.35 -10.64
CA VAL A 180 -24.62 14.01 -10.78
C VAL A 180 -25.70 12.92 -10.78
N ILE A 181 -26.64 12.95 -9.81
CA ILE A 181 -27.59 11.86 -9.58
C ILE A 181 -29.00 12.11 -10.14
N GLY A 182 -29.26 13.32 -10.68
CA GLY A 182 -30.60 13.70 -11.14
C GLY A 182 -31.58 13.94 -9.99
N ASP A 183 -32.85 13.61 -10.23
CA ASP A 183 -33.95 13.82 -9.28
C ASP A 183 -34.08 12.70 -8.22
N GLN A 184 -33.05 11.84 -8.08
CA GLN A 184 -33.09 10.78 -7.08
C GLN A 184 -33.09 11.35 -5.65
N ASP A 185 -33.81 10.68 -4.77
CA ASP A 185 -33.79 11.02 -3.34
C ASP A 185 -32.43 10.63 -2.74
N TYR A 186 -31.91 11.51 -1.88
CA TYR A 186 -30.66 11.26 -1.19
C TYR A 186 -30.63 11.89 0.21
N ARG A 187 -29.73 11.41 1.05
CA ARG A 187 -29.35 12.00 2.32
C ARG A 187 -27.84 12.15 2.39
N ILE A 188 -27.37 13.33 2.79
CA ILE A 188 -25.92 13.52 3.05
C ILE A 188 -25.58 12.76 4.32
N ASP A 189 -24.61 11.86 4.22
CA ASP A 189 -24.01 11.12 5.34
C ASP A 189 -22.81 11.89 5.89
N TRP A 190 -21.95 12.38 4.99
CA TRP A 190 -20.75 13.14 5.34
C TRP A 190 -20.34 14.09 4.21
N VAL A 191 -19.77 15.25 4.58
CA VAL A 191 -19.23 16.20 3.60
C VAL A 191 -18.03 16.96 4.17
N SER A 192 -17.02 17.18 3.34
CA SER A 192 -15.81 17.94 3.71
C SER A 192 -15.10 18.48 2.47
N VAL A 193 -14.18 19.42 2.70
CA VAL A 193 -13.29 19.97 1.66
C VAL A 193 -11.85 19.66 2.03
N TYR A 194 -11.11 19.09 1.09
CA TYR A 194 -9.72 18.68 1.28
C TYR A 194 -8.80 19.31 0.24
N ARG A 195 -7.58 19.61 0.68
CA ARG A 195 -6.46 19.91 -0.22
C ARG A 195 -5.50 18.74 -0.21
N PHE A 196 -5.11 18.29 -1.39
CA PHE A 196 -4.20 17.18 -1.51
C PHE A 196 -2.74 17.60 -1.40
N HIS A 197 -1.94 16.70 -0.90
CA HIS A 197 -0.51 16.87 -0.69
C HIS A 197 0.25 15.73 -1.38
N ALA A 198 1.46 16.03 -1.82
CA ALA A 198 2.45 15.07 -2.27
C ALA A 198 3.74 15.34 -1.48
N ARG A 199 3.94 14.61 -0.38
CA ARG A 199 5.05 14.82 0.57
C ARG A 199 5.60 13.50 1.04
N THR A 200 6.90 13.43 1.32
CA THR A 200 7.53 12.29 1.96
C THR A 200 8.58 12.75 2.96
N ALA A 201 8.70 12.03 4.05
CA ALA A 201 9.74 12.25 5.04
C ALA A 201 11.13 12.03 4.42
N ASP A 202 12.10 12.85 4.83
CA ASP A 202 13.49 12.72 4.42
C ASP A 202 14.16 11.48 5.05
N ARG A 203 13.67 11.03 6.21
CA ARG A 203 14.07 9.81 6.90
C ARG A 203 12.85 9.02 7.37
N TYR A 204 12.91 7.69 7.22
CA TYR A 204 11.87 6.77 7.69
C TYR A 204 12.28 6.03 8.96
N ARG A 205 13.56 6.15 9.32
CA ARG A 205 14.11 5.61 10.56
C ARG A 205 14.98 6.65 11.26
N VAL A 206 14.76 6.80 12.56
CA VAL A 206 15.61 7.63 13.45
C VAL A 206 15.90 6.79 14.71
N GLY A 207 17.09 6.20 14.76
CA GLY A 207 17.45 5.29 15.84
C GLY A 207 16.50 4.08 15.92
N ARG A 208 15.74 4.00 17.01
CA ARG A 208 14.74 2.96 17.28
C ARG A 208 13.32 3.31 16.81
N PHE A 209 13.13 4.48 16.21
CA PHE A 209 11.84 4.96 15.70
C PHE A 209 11.74 4.73 14.20
N LEU A 210 10.62 4.12 13.78
CA LEU A 210 10.27 3.90 12.38
C LEU A 210 8.97 4.65 12.07
N LEU A 211 8.94 5.44 10.99
CA LEU A 211 7.76 6.20 10.57
C LEU A 211 6.96 5.36 9.56
N ALA A 212 5.64 5.27 9.74
CA ALA A 212 4.76 4.48 8.88
C ALA A 212 3.44 5.20 8.56
N GLY A 213 2.95 5.05 7.33
CA GLY A 213 1.72 5.67 6.85
C GLY A 213 1.86 7.18 6.65
N ASP A 214 0.77 7.93 6.84
CA ASP A 214 0.69 9.36 6.50
C ASP A 214 1.69 10.26 7.24
N VAL A 215 2.22 9.83 8.37
CA VAL A 215 3.32 10.55 9.04
C VAL A 215 4.62 10.46 8.25
N ALA A 216 4.80 9.40 7.46
CA ALA A 216 5.97 9.19 6.60
C ALA A 216 5.76 9.70 5.17
N HIS A 217 4.54 9.58 4.62
CA HIS A 217 4.23 10.00 3.25
C HIS A 217 2.76 10.37 3.08
N LEU A 218 2.51 11.49 2.42
CA LEU A 218 1.19 11.91 1.98
C LEU A 218 1.11 11.83 0.46
N VAL A 219 0.12 11.12 -0.04
CA VAL A 219 -0.14 10.96 -1.47
C VAL A 219 -1.56 11.43 -1.80
N ALA A 220 -1.77 11.94 -3.00
CA ALA A 220 -3.12 12.22 -3.49
C ALA A 220 -3.94 10.90 -3.58
N PRO A 221 -5.27 10.92 -3.37
CA PRO A 221 -6.07 9.70 -3.17
C PRO A 221 -6.27 8.86 -4.45
N PHE A 222 -5.76 9.31 -5.57
CA PHE A 222 -5.92 8.63 -6.85
C PHE A 222 -5.22 7.27 -6.88
N GLY A 223 -5.98 6.24 -7.29
CA GLY A 223 -5.52 4.87 -7.30
C GLY A 223 -5.54 4.18 -5.93
N ALA A 224 -6.22 4.76 -4.91
CA ALA A 224 -6.40 4.18 -3.57
C ALA A 224 -5.07 3.85 -2.85
N ARG A 225 -4.07 4.76 -2.91
CA ARG A 225 -2.69 4.48 -2.50
C ARG A 225 -2.40 4.76 -1.02
N GLY A 226 -3.16 5.60 -0.32
CA GLY A 226 -2.88 6.00 1.06
C GLY A 226 -2.81 4.82 2.01
N LEU A 227 -3.93 4.21 2.37
CA LEU A 227 -4.01 3.04 3.24
C LEU A 227 -3.19 1.86 2.68
N ASN A 228 -3.29 1.62 1.36
CA ASN A 228 -2.58 0.53 0.68
C ASN A 228 -1.05 0.73 0.60
N SER A 229 -0.53 1.87 1.03
CA SER A 229 0.91 2.09 1.27
C SER A 229 1.25 1.97 2.75
N GLY A 230 0.40 2.47 3.64
CA GLY A 230 0.63 2.41 5.09
C GLY A 230 0.60 0.99 5.65
N VAL A 231 -0.29 0.12 5.16
CA VAL A 231 -0.32 -1.30 5.57
C VAL A 231 0.98 -2.03 5.26
N PRO A 232 1.55 -1.96 4.03
CA PRO A 232 2.88 -2.50 3.76
C PRO A 232 4.02 -1.88 4.59
N ASP A 233 3.91 -0.61 5.02
CA ASP A 233 4.91 -0.03 5.92
C ASP A 233 4.95 -0.79 7.25
N VAL A 234 3.79 -0.95 7.90
CA VAL A 234 3.74 -1.62 9.20
C VAL A 234 4.04 -3.11 9.08
N GLU A 235 3.63 -3.76 7.99
CA GLU A 235 4.00 -5.15 7.72
C GLU A 235 5.52 -5.32 7.58
N ASN A 236 6.17 -4.45 6.80
CA ASN A 236 7.62 -4.45 6.61
C ASN A 236 8.37 -4.16 7.92
N ALA A 237 7.89 -3.19 8.72
CA ALA A 237 8.46 -2.89 10.04
C ALA A 237 8.30 -4.08 11.01
N ALA A 238 7.11 -4.67 11.09
CA ALA A 238 6.76 -5.65 12.09
C ALA A 238 7.64 -6.90 12.05
N TRP A 239 7.80 -7.54 10.87
CA TRP A 239 8.63 -8.73 10.79
C TRP A 239 10.11 -8.44 11.00
N LYS A 240 10.61 -7.28 10.54
CA LYS A 240 12.01 -6.87 10.71
C LYS A 240 12.33 -6.60 12.19
N ILE A 241 11.45 -5.87 12.88
CA ILE A 241 11.58 -5.64 14.32
C ILE A 241 11.53 -6.96 15.07
N ALA A 242 10.56 -7.85 14.76
CA ALA A 242 10.42 -9.13 15.42
C ALA A 242 11.68 -10.00 15.27
N PHE A 243 12.26 -10.07 14.08
CA PHE A 243 13.48 -10.85 13.83
C PHE A 243 14.69 -10.23 14.56
N ALA A 244 14.82 -8.89 14.57
CA ALA A 244 15.88 -8.21 15.30
C ALA A 244 15.77 -8.43 16.81
N MET A 245 14.56 -8.30 17.39
CA MET A 245 14.33 -8.54 18.82
C MET A 245 14.58 -9.99 19.26
N LYS A 246 14.38 -10.95 18.36
CA LYS A 246 14.70 -12.36 18.60
C LYS A 246 16.19 -12.68 18.46
N GLY A 247 17.01 -11.73 18.01
CA GLY A 247 18.43 -11.96 17.75
C GLY A 247 18.70 -12.81 16.50
N TRP A 248 17.73 -12.91 15.60
CA TRP A 248 17.87 -13.70 14.36
C TRP A 248 18.49 -12.90 13.22
N ALA A 249 18.62 -11.60 13.36
CA ALA A 249 19.01 -10.71 12.27
C ALA A 249 20.18 -9.80 12.62
N GLY A 250 20.97 -9.48 11.60
CA GLY A 250 21.99 -8.44 11.67
C GLY A 250 21.39 -7.02 11.60
N PRO A 251 22.23 -5.99 11.81
CA PRO A 251 21.78 -4.59 11.85
C PRO A 251 21.21 -4.10 10.51
N GLY A 252 21.60 -4.71 9.41
CA GLY A 252 21.13 -4.40 8.07
C GLY A 252 19.63 -4.66 7.87
N LEU A 253 19.04 -5.58 8.65
CA LEU A 253 17.63 -5.91 8.47
C LEU A 253 16.71 -4.73 8.80
N VAL A 254 16.81 -4.14 9.98
CA VAL A 254 15.98 -2.97 10.36
C VAL A 254 16.36 -1.73 9.56
N ALA A 255 17.65 -1.58 9.21
CA ALA A 255 18.12 -0.47 8.36
C ALA A 255 17.48 -0.51 6.95
N SER A 256 17.22 -1.69 6.41
CA SER A 256 16.58 -1.86 5.10
C SER A 256 15.13 -1.35 5.06
N TYR A 257 14.47 -1.13 6.20
CA TYR A 257 13.13 -0.55 6.26
C TYR A 257 13.07 0.80 5.53
N GLU A 258 14.00 1.69 5.85
CA GLU A 258 14.05 3.02 5.22
C GLU A 258 14.26 2.93 3.72
N ALA A 259 15.25 2.15 3.27
CA ALA A 259 15.54 2.00 1.85
C ALA A 259 14.32 1.49 1.05
N GLU A 260 13.66 0.47 1.57
CA GLU A 260 12.51 -0.15 0.92
C GLU A 260 11.27 0.74 0.93
N ARG A 261 10.94 1.34 2.08
CA ARG A 261 9.68 2.09 2.20
C ARG A 261 9.74 3.50 1.63
N GLN A 262 10.92 4.14 1.65
CA GLN A 262 11.13 5.38 0.89
C GLN A 262 11.05 5.17 -0.62
N ALA A 263 11.61 4.07 -1.14
CA ALA A 263 11.50 3.75 -2.56
C ALA A 263 10.03 3.55 -2.97
N ALA A 264 9.25 2.82 -2.15
CA ALA A 264 7.83 2.64 -2.36
C ALA A 264 7.04 3.97 -2.34
N ALA A 265 7.34 4.84 -1.40
CA ALA A 265 6.69 6.16 -1.31
C ALA A 265 7.05 7.05 -2.51
N ARG A 266 8.31 7.05 -2.95
CA ARG A 266 8.73 7.80 -4.14
C ARG A 266 8.01 7.34 -5.41
N GLU A 267 7.85 6.03 -5.61
CA GLU A 267 7.07 5.50 -6.74
C GLU A 267 5.61 5.97 -6.66
N ASN A 268 4.97 5.84 -5.50
CA ASN A 268 3.59 6.28 -5.32
C ASN A 268 3.42 7.80 -5.53
N LEU A 269 4.37 8.60 -5.03
CA LEU A 269 4.36 10.04 -5.23
C LEU A 269 4.52 10.41 -6.72
N ALA A 270 5.43 9.74 -7.44
CA ALA A 270 5.61 9.98 -8.86
C ALA A 270 4.34 9.68 -9.66
N ILE A 271 3.69 8.54 -9.38
CA ILE A 271 2.46 8.15 -10.08
C ILE A 271 1.30 9.09 -9.74
N THR A 272 1.11 9.41 -8.47
CA THR A 272 0.01 10.31 -8.07
C THR A 272 0.26 11.76 -8.48
N ALA A 273 1.51 12.20 -8.51
CA ALA A 273 1.86 13.53 -9.02
C ALA A 273 1.55 13.64 -10.50
N ALA A 274 1.94 12.68 -11.33
CA ALA A 274 1.61 12.67 -12.75
C ALA A 274 0.09 12.70 -13.01
N THR A 275 -0.67 11.93 -12.20
CA THR A 275 -2.13 11.97 -12.25
C THR A 275 -2.66 13.34 -11.89
N MET A 276 -2.16 13.94 -10.82
CA MET A 276 -2.60 15.29 -10.40
C MET A 276 -2.22 16.37 -11.40
N ASP A 277 -1.04 16.31 -12.01
CA ASP A 277 -0.61 17.28 -13.02
C ASP A 277 -1.52 17.22 -14.27
N PHE A 278 -2.05 16.04 -14.61
CA PHE A 278 -3.06 15.89 -15.65
C PHE A 278 -4.45 16.42 -15.21
N LEU A 279 -4.87 16.12 -13.97
CA LEU A 279 -6.20 16.47 -13.48
C LEU A 279 -6.31 17.95 -13.07
N VAL A 280 -5.23 18.54 -12.58
CA VAL A 280 -5.15 19.92 -12.04
C VAL A 280 -4.02 20.67 -12.76
N PRO A 281 -4.15 20.90 -14.09
CA PRO A 281 -3.08 21.52 -14.87
C PRO A 281 -2.89 22.98 -14.46
N GLN A 282 -1.65 23.36 -14.10
CA GLN A 282 -1.32 24.68 -13.54
C GLN A 282 -0.96 25.72 -14.61
N THR A 283 -0.57 25.27 -15.80
CA THR A 283 -0.17 26.15 -16.91
C THR A 283 -1.13 26.03 -18.09
N GLU A 284 -1.16 27.02 -18.95
CA GLU A 284 -1.94 27.01 -20.19
C GLU A 284 -1.53 25.81 -21.08
N GLU A 285 -0.23 25.60 -21.25
CA GLU A 285 0.32 24.45 -21.99
C GLU A 285 -0.15 23.10 -21.44
N ALA A 286 -0.20 22.94 -20.11
CA ALA A 286 -0.69 21.73 -19.46
C ALA A 286 -2.20 21.54 -19.68
N ARG A 287 -3.00 22.64 -19.69
CA ARG A 287 -4.43 22.60 -20.01
C ARG A 287 -4.67 22.19 -21.46
N ASP A 288 -3.91 22.76 -22.39
CA ASP A 288 -3.97 22.41 -23.82
C ASP A 288 -3.58 20.96 -24.06
N HIS A 289 -2.53 20.49 -23.39
CA HIS A 289 -2.12 19.08 -23.44
C HIS A 289 -3.25 18.18 -22.94
N ARG A 290 -3.82 18.47 -21.78
CA ARG A 290 -4.94 17.69 -21.20
C ARG A 290 -6.13 17.65 -22.16
N THR A 291 -6.54 18.79 -22.69
CA THR A 291 -7.63 18.89 -23.67
C THR A 291 -7.34 18.05 -24.90
N THR A 292 -6.13 18.17 -25.47
CA THR A 292 -5.70 17.37 -26.63
C THR A 292 -5.76 15.88 -26.37
N VAL A 293 -5.32 15.42 -25.20
CA VAL A 293 -5.36 14.00 -24.80
C VAL A 293 -6.81 13.53 -24.66
N LEU A 294 -7.68 14.30 -24.01
CA LEU A 294 -9.09 13.95 -23.83
C LEU A 294 -9.85 13.89 -25.18
N GLU A 295 -9.64 14.86 -26.03
CA GLU A 295 -10.24 14.86 -27.39
C GLU A 295 -9.73 13.68 -28.23
N ARG A 296 -8.45 13.39 -28.18
CA ARG A 296 -7.88 12.24 -28.86
C ARG A 296 -8.44 10.92 -28.35
N ALA A 297 -8.65 10.78 -27.04
CA ALA A 297 -9.18 9.56 -26.41
C ALA A 297 -10.61 9.21 -26.87
N ARG A 298 -11.36 10.18 -27.45
CA ARG A 298 -12.70 9.94 -28.00
C ARG A 298 -12.68 8.99 -29.22
N THR A 299 -11.58 8.95 -29.96
CA THR A 299 -11.47 8.21 -31.22
C THR A 299 -10.26 7.30 -31.31
N ASP A 300 -9.28 7.46 -30.44
CA ASP A 300 -8.02 6.70 -30.44
C ASP A 300 -7.80 6.01 -29.11
N ALA A 301 -8.02 4.69 -29.09
CA ALA A 301 -7.80 3.87 -27.91
C ALA A 301 -6.35 3.92 -27.37
N ALA A 302 -5.35 4.27 -28.20
CA ALA A 302 -3.98 4.43 -27.77
C ALA A 302 -3.78 5.67 -26.88
N ALA A 303 -4.72 6.62 -26.84
CA ALA A 303 -4.69 7.76 -25.95
C ALA A 303 -5.29 7.47 -24.56
N ILE A 304 -6.08 6.42 -24.39
CA ILE A 304 -6.72 6.08 -23.11
C ILE A 304 -5.72 5.94 -21.97
N PRO A 305 -4.57 5.25 -22.10
CA PRO A 305 -3.57 5.15 -21.04
C PRO A 305 -2.95 6.48 -20.61
N LEU A 306 -3.09 7.53 -21.43
CA LEU A 306 -2.64 8.89 -21.08
C LEU A 306 -3.68 9.62 -20.20
N VAL A 307 -4.96 9.24 -20.31
CA VAL A 307 -6.04 9.75 -19.46
C VAL A 307 -6.02 9.04 -18.10
N ASP A 308 -5.98 7.71 -18.12
CA ASP A 308 -5.92 6.87 -16.93
C ASP A 308 -5.02 5.66 -17.19
N SER A 309 -3.97 5.54 -16.41
CA SER A 309 -3.06 4.39 -16.46
C SER A 309 -3.75 3.06 -16.15
N GLY A 310 -4.96 3.11 -15.59
CA GLY A 310 -5.70 1.94 -15.09
C GLY A 310 -5.04 1.27 -13.90
N ARG A 311 -4.01 1.86 -13.30
CA ARG A 311 -3.26 1.30 -12.18
C ARG A 311 -3.82 1.80 -10.85
N LEU A 312 -4.38 0.87 -10.09
CA LEU A 312 -4.70 1.06 -8.68
C LEU A 312 -3.44 0.83 -7.82
N ALA A 313 -3.60 0.91 -6.50
CA ALA A 313 -2.53 0.56 -5.58
C ALA A 313 -2.07 -0.89 -5.82
N GLU A 314 -0.80 -1.05 -6.12
CA GLU A 314 -0.12 -2.32 -6.26
C GLU A 314 1.00 -2.39 -5.22
N ALA A 315 1.36 -3.60 -4.79
CA ALA A 315 2.53 -3.78 -3.94
C ALA A 315 3.78 -3.20 -4.61
N PHE A 316 4.63 -2.53 -3.82
CA PHE A 316 5.95 -2.13 -4.31
C PHE A 316 6.84 -3.37 -4.39
N TRP A 317 7.68 -3.45 -5.40
CA TRP A 317 8.57 -4.60 -5.61
C TRP A 317 10.00 -4.22 -5.27
N TYR A 318 10.61 -5.00 -4.38
CA TYR A 318 11.91 -4.72 -3.77
C TYR A 318 13.07 -5.27 -4.59
N VAL A 319 13.05 -5.06 -5.92
CA VAL A 319 14.10 -5.58 -6.83
C VAL A 319 15.49 -5.01 -6.52
N ASP A 320 15.56 -3.77 -6.06
CA ASP A 320 16.79 -3.08 -5.68
C ASP A 320 17.04 -3.06 -4.16
N SER A 321 16.31 -3.89 -3.39
CA SER A 321 16.51 -3.96 -1.95
C SER A 321 17.87 -4.56 -1.60
N PRO A 322 18.54 -4.06 -0.54
CA PRO A 322 19.75 -4.68 -0.02
C PRO A 322 19.53 -6.12 0.45
N LEU A 323 18.28 -6.50 0.77
CA LEU A 323 17.91 -7.85 1.20
C LEU A 323 17.61 -8.80 0.02
N THR A 324 17.53 -8.29 -1.20
CA THR A 324 17.28 -9.08 -2.41
C THR A 324 18.59 -9.60 -2.98
N THR A 325 18.64 -10.89 -3.27
CA THR A 325 19.76 -11.51 -3.99
C THR A 325 19.51 -11.35 -5.48
N PRO A 326 20.33 -10.58 -6.23
CA PRO A 326 20.15 -10.42 -7.66
C PRO A 326 20.32 -11.75 -8.41
N ASP A 327 19.48 -11.97 -9.41
CA ASP A 327 19.65 -13.08 -10.36
C ASP A 327 20.15 -12.52 -11.71
N PRO A 328 21.41 -12.77 -12.11
CA PRO A 328 21.96 -12.26 -13.36
C PRO A 328 21.28 -12.81 -14.62
N GLN A 329 20.54 -13.91 -14.50
CA GLN A 329 19.81 -14.54 -15.61
C GLN A 329 18.39 -14.00 -15.76
N ARG A 330 17.91 -13.21 -14.79
CA ARG A 330 16.54 -12.66 -14.77
C ARG A 330 16.58 -11.14 -14.74
N TYR A 331 16.44 -10.57 -15.93
CA TYR A 331 16.31 -9.12 -16.05
C TYR A 331 14.93 -8.67 -15.57
N TRP A 332 14.90 -7.60 -14.79
CA TRP A 332 13.67 -6.92 -14.41
C TRP A 332 13.20 -6.00 -15.55
N PRO A 333 12.11 -6.34 -16.26
CA PRO A 333 11.65 -5.54 -17.41
C PRO A 333 10.78 -4.33 -17.00
N GLY A 334 10.64 -4.06 -15.72
CA GLY A 334 9.66 -3.11 -15.18
C GLY A 334 8.32 -3.75 -14.87
N ARG A 335 7.37 -2.95 -14.43
CA ARG A 335 6.02 -3.43 -14.13
C ARG A 335 5.32 -3.90 -15.41
N PRO A 336 4.67 -5.07 -15.39
CA PRO A 336 3.92 -5.57 -16.55
C PRO A 336 2.71 -4.69 -16.85
N ALA A 337 2.12 -4.89 -18.01
CA ALA A 337 0.83 -4.31 -18.33
C ALA A 337 -0.24 -4.78 -17.32
N ARG A 338 -1.28 -3.97 -17.16
CA ARG A 338 -2.39 -4.27 -16.26
C ARG A 338 -2.98 -5.66 -16.51
N GLY A 339 -3.22 -6.41 -15.43
CA GLY A 339 -3.77 -7.77 -15.49
C GLY A 339 -2.78 -8.85 -15.91
N GLN A 340 -1.54 -8.49 -16.23
CA GLN A 340 -0.48 -9.46 -16.50
C GLN A 340 0.28 -9.81 -15.23
N ALA A 341 0.61 -11.09 -15.06
CA ALA A 341 1.46 -11.52 -13.97
C ALA A 341 2.90 -11.00 -14.16
N PRO A 342 3.55 -10.54 -13.08
CA PRO A 342 4.95 -10.13 -13.15
C PRO A 342 5.87 -11.28 -13.52
N ALA A 343 7.03 -10.96 -14.07
CA ALA A 343 8.09 -11.94 -14.23
C ALA A 343 8.53 -12.45 -12.83
N PRO A 344 8.88 -13.73 -12.69
CA PRO A 344 9.36 -14.29 -11.43
C PRO A 344 10.82 -13.87 -11.17
N VAL A 345 11.00 -12.64 -10.76
CA VAL A 345 12.30 -12.00 -10.49
C VAL A 345 12.45 -11.79 -8.99
N PRO A 346 13.65 -11.96 -8.39
CA PRO A 346 13.87 -11.56 -6.99
C PRO A 346 13.43 -10.12 -6.71
N GLY A 347 12.83 -9.89 -5.56
CA GLY A 347 12.23 -8.62 -5.16
C GLY A 347 10.73 -8.48 -5.48
N VAL A 348 10.19 -9.30 -6.37
CA VAL A 348 8.77 -9.28 -6.72
C VAL A 348 7.95 -10.02 -5.66
N ILE A 349 6.76 -9.50 -5.35
CA ILE A 349 5.83 -10.21 -4.47
C ILE A 349 5.35 -11.49 -5.15
N VAL A 350 5.32 -12.61 -4.41
CA VAL A 350 4.85 -13.87 -4.98
C VAL A 350 3.40 -13.74 -5.47
N PRO A 351 3.08 -14.27 -6.66
CA PRO A 351 1.71 -14.36 -7.12
C PRO A 351 0.85 -15.11 -6.09
N ASP A 352 -0.34 -14.60 -5.82
CA ASP A 352 -1.26 -15.29 -4.92
C ASP A 352 -2.07 -16.35 -5.65
N ALA A 353 -2.29 -17.46 -4.97
CA ALA A 353 -3.09 -18.56 -5.49
C ALA A 353 -3.70 -19.35 -4.32
N GLY A 354 -4.81 -20.04 -4.56
CA GLY A 354 -5.42 -20.95 -3.60
C GLY A 354 -4.49 -22.10 -3.23
N VAL A 355 -4.41 -22.45 -1.96
CA VAL A 355 -3.61 -23.54 -1.39
C VAL A 355 -4.53 -24.56 -0.78
N GLU A 356 -4.34 -25.83 -1.10
CA GLU A 356 -5.13 -26.97 -0.59
C GLU A 356 -4.28 -27.91 0.26
N GLY A 357 -2.95 -27.91 0.05
CA GLY A 357 -2.02 -28.84 0.68
C GLY A 357 -1.59 -28.49 2.12
N VAL A 358 -1.96 -27.30 2.64
CA VAL A 358 -1.53 -26.84 3.97
C VAL A 358 -2.74 -26.59 4.86
N PRO A 359 -2.94 -27.40 5.93
CA PRO A 359 -4.09 -27.25 6.82
C PRO A 359 -4.21 -25.85 7.43
N GLY A 360 -5.41 -25.27 7.36
CA GLY A 360 -5.70 -23.95 7.93
C GLY A 360 -5.22 -22.76 7.08
N ILE A 361 -4.54 -23.01 5.97
CA ILE A 361 -4.03 -21.99 5.04
C ILE A 361 -4.82 -22.08 3.74
N ARG A 362 -5.27 -20.94 3.25
CA ARG A 362 -6.10 -20.88 2.03
C ARG A 362 -5.37 -20.37 0.81
N ARG A 363 -4.22 -19.69 0.97
CA ARG A 363 -3.49 -19.06 -0.13
C ARG A 363 -1.99 -18.97 0.12
N VAL A 364 -1.23 -18.86 -0.97
CA VAL A 364 0.24 -18.83 -0.95
C VAL A 364 0.81 -17.77 -0.01
N ARG A 365 0.27 -16.55 -0.04
CA ARG A 365 0.78 -15.45 0.80
C ARG A 365 0.55 -15.65 2.30
N GLU A 366 -0.37 -16.51 2.70
CA GLU A 366 -0.54 -16.89 4.10
C GLU A 366 0.56 -17.85 4.56
N VAL A 367 1.07 -18.73 3.66
CA VAL A 367 2.17 -19.66 3.98
C VAL A 367 3.44 -18.90 4.40
N CYS A 368 3.66 -17.71 3.85
CA CYS A 368 4.86 -16.91 4.09
C CYS A 368 4.89 -16.21 5.45
N ARG A 369 3.74 -16.10 6.15
CA ARG A 369 3.59 -15.21 7.32
C ARG A 369 4.38 -15.65 8.56
N ASP A 370 4.63 -16.92 8.72
CA ASP A 370 5.18 -17.48 9.95
C ASP A 370 6.72 -17.50 10.00
N GLY A 371 7.39 -16.98 8.98
CA GLY A 371 8.86 -16.98 8.92
C GLY A 371 9.39 -16.87 7.50
N LEU A 372 10.56 -17.43 7.25
CA LEU A 372 11.10 -17.58 5.91
C LEU A 372 10.49 -18.82 5.24
N LEU A 373 10.04 -18.68 4.00
CA LEU A 373 9.56 -19.79 3.20
C LEU A 373 10.58 -20.10 2.10
N VAL A 374 10.98 -21.35 1.99
CA VAL A 374 11.83 -21.87 0.91
C VAL A 374 10.97 -22.79 0.05
N LEU A 375 10.71 -22.38 -1.18
CA LEU A 375 9.99 -23.18 -2.17
C LEU A 375 10.98 -23.86 -3.09
N VAL A 376 10.85 -25.17 -3.24
CA VAL A 376 11.73 -25.96 -4.12
C VAL A 376 10.95 -26.56 -5.29
N GLY A 377 11.57 -26.55 -6.47
CA GLY A 377 11.09 -27.23 -7.65
C GLY A 377 11.22 -28.75 -7.54
N ASP A 378 10.55 -29.49 -8.43
CA ASP A 378 10.37 -30.95 -8.34
C ASP A 378 11.70 -31.75 -8.49
N GLN A 379 12.76 -31.16 -9.03
CA GLN A 379 14.07 -31.79 -9.16
C GLN A 379 15.02 -31.50 -7.97
N VAL A 380 14.60 -30.63 -7.05
CA VAL A 380 15.40 -30.25 -5.88
C VAL A 380 15.03 -31.15 -4.69
N ASN A 381 16.03 -31.65 -4.00
CA ASN A 381 15.82 -32.42 -2.76
C ASN A 381 15.55 -31.47 -1.58
N ALA A 382 14.29 -31.37 -1.17
CA ALA A 382 13.87 -30.51 -0.06
C ALA A 382 14.60 -30.85 1.25
N GLY A 383 14.83 -32.15 1.54
CA GLY A 383 15.52 -32.60 2.76
C GLY A 383 16.99 -32.17 2.81
N GLU A 384 17.66 -32.11 1.67
CA GLU A 384 19.03 -31.59 1.57
C GLU A 384 19.07 -30.08 1.87
N VAL A 385 18.17 -29.32 1.28
CA VAL A 385 18.02 -27.87 1.55
C VAL A 385 17.68 -27.61 3.02
N GLU A 386 16.79 -28.41 3.60
CA GLU A 386 16.40 -28.31 5.01
C GLU A 386 17.59 -28.57 5.95
N THR A 387 18.41 -29.58 5.63
CA THR A 387 19.61 -29.91 6.38
C THR A 387 20.65 -28.79 6.33
N LEU A 388 20.94 -28.26 5.13
CA LEU A 388 21.86 -27.15 4.96
C LEU A 388 21.44 -25.90 5.71
N LEU A 389 20.15 -25.59 5.71
CA LEU A 389 19.59 -24.43 6.43
C LEU A 389 19.61 -24.66 7.95
N GLY A 390 19.33 -25.87 8.43
CA GLY A 390 19.35 -26.20 9.86
C GLY A 390 20.69 -25.90 10.54
N ASP A 391 21.79 -26.10 9.82
CA ASP A 391 23.14 -25.82 10.31
C ASP A 391 23.57 -24.35 10.16
N ALA A 392 22.92 -23.60 9.27
CA ALA A 392 23.39 -22.28 8.83
C ALA A 392 22.56 -21.11 9.38
N VAL A 393 21.33 -21.34 9.85
CA VAL A 393 20.43 -20.26 10.31
C VAL A 393 20.48 -20.11 11.83
N PRO A 394 20.17 -18.91 12.36
CA PRO A 394 20.06 -18.71 13.80
C PRO A 394 19.07 -19.67 14.47
N THR A 395 19.46 -20.20 15.63
CA THR A 395 18.60 -21.12 16.38
C THR A 395 17.24 -20.51 16.69
N GLY A 396 16.19 -21.24 16.34
CA GLY A 396 14.80 -20.84 16.55
C GLY A 396 14.23 -19.89 15.48
N LEU A 397 15.00 -19.55 14.43
CA LEU A 397 14.44 -18.86 13.28
C LEU A 397 13.47 -19.80 12.56
N PRO A 398 12.18 -19.40 12.38
CA PRO A 398 11.25 -20.24 11.64
C PRO A 398 11.57 -20.19 10.13
N VAL A 399 12.02 -21.33 9.61
CA VAL A 399 12.24 -21.56 8.19
C VAL A 399 11.42 -22.78 7.78
N ARG A 400 10.59 -22.63 6.76
CA ARG A 400 9.77 -23.71 6.22
C ARG A 400 10.27 -24.04 4.81
N VAL A 401 10.71 -25.28 4.59
CA VAL A 401 11.07 -25.79 3.26
C VAL A 401 9.91 -26.62 2.72
N MET A 402 9.47 -26.32 1.49
CA MET A 402 8.34 -27.01 0.86
C MET A 402 8.55 -27.17 -0.64
N SER A 403 8.16 -28.31 -1.20
CA SER A 403 8.02 -28.41 -2.65
C SER A 403 6.79 -27.62 -3.12
N VAL A 404 6.84 -27.09 -4.33
CA VAL A 404 5.69 -26.39 -4.93
C VAL A 404 4.46 -27.31 -5.00
N GLY A 405 4.68 -28.62 -5.26
CA GLY A 405 3.62 -29.62 -5.27
C GLY A 405 2.94 -29.82 -3.91
N ALA A 406 3.63 -29.59 -2.80
CA ALA A 406 3.04 -29.69 -1.46
C ALA A 406 2.02 -28.57 -1.15
N LEU A 407 1.96 -27.52 -1.95
CA LEU A 407 0.97 -26.44 -1.80
C LEU A 407 -0.39 -26.77 -2.41
N GLY A 408 -0.48 -27.75 -3.32
CA GLY A 408 -1.74 -28.22 -3.90
C GLY A 408 -1.57 -28.94 -5.23
N ASP A 409 -2.42 -29.91 -5.48
CA ASP A 409 -2.36 -30.79 -6.63
C ASP A 409 -3.04 -30.21 -7.89
N SER A 410 -3.81 -29.11 -7.76
CA SER A 410 -4.60 -28.52 -8.85
C SER A 410 -3.77 -27.90 -10.00
N GLY A 411 -2.44 -27.80 -9.83
CA GLY A 411 -1.55 -27.13 -10.78
C GLY A 411 -1.66 -25.60 -10.81
N VAL A 412 -2.68 -25.02 -10.17
CA VAL A 412 -2.91 -23.56 -10.14
C VAL A 412 -1.76 -22.83 -9.46
N VAL A 413 -1.25 -23.39 -8.36
CA VAL A 413 -0.11 -22.81 -7.62
C VAL A 413 1.15 -22.84 -8.50
N ALA A 414 1.48 -23.99 -9.08
CA ALA A 414 2.65 -24.13 -9.95
C ALA A 414 2.61 -23.19 -11.16
N GLN A 415 1.45 -23.08 -11.83
CA GLN A 415 1.24 -22.15 -12.94
C GLN A 415 1.35 -20.68 -12.50
N SER A 416 0.95 -20.36 -11.29
CA SER A 416 1.00 -18.99 -10.76
C SER A 416 2.41 -18.60 -10.35
N LEU A 417 3.10 -19.45 -9.61
CA LEU A 417 4.45 -19.20 -9.12
C LEU A 417 5.51 -19.29 -10.22
N ARG A 418 5.38 -20.28 -11.11
CA ARG A 418 6.35 -20.56 -12.19
C ARG A 418 7.77 -20.82 -11.68
N VAL A 419 7.88 -21.51 -10.54
CA VAL A 419 9.17 -22.01 -10.03
C VAL A 419 9.66 -23.10 -11.00
N ALA A 420 10.87 -22.98 -11.53
CA ALA A 420 11.41 -24.01 -12.41
C ALA A 420 11.75 -25.29 -11.61
N PRO A 421 11.77 -26.48 -12.26
CA PRO A 421 12.00 -27.75 -11.56
C PRO A 421 13.28 -27.83 -10.76
N ASP A 422 14.33 -27.12 -11.21
CA ASP A 422 15.68 -27.07 -10.60
C ASP A 422 15.90 -25.84 -9.71
N GLU A 423 14.84 -25.07 -9.40
CA GLU A 423 14.96 -23.82 -8.65
C GLU A 423 14.61 -23.94 -7.18
N ILE A 424 15.23 -23.07 -6.39
CA ILE A 424 14.97 -22.82 -4.98
C ILE A 424 14.64 -21.33 -4.83
N TRP A 425 13.46 -21.03 -4.32
CA TRP A 425 13.06 -19.65 -4.03
C TRP A 425 13.05 -19.39 -2.54
N LEU A 426 13.70 -18.32 -2.12
CA LEU A 426 13.56 -17.81 -0.75
C LEU A 426 12.53 -16.69 -0.74
N VAL A 427 11.50 -16.83 0.09
CA VAL A 427 10.40 -15.87 0.23
C VAL A 427 10.38 -15.31 1.65
N ARG A 428 10.25 -14.00 1.76
CA ARG A 428 10.19 -13.24 3.00
C ARG A 428 8.82 -13.34 3.66
N PRO A 429 8.69 -12.99 4.99
CA PRO A 429 7.40 -12.97 5.68
C PRO A 429 6.35 -12.03 5.04
N ASP A 430 6.78 -10.95 4.39
CA ASP A 430 5.94 -10.03 3.61
C ASP A 430 5.67 -10.51 2.17
N ALA A 431 5.86 -11.81 1.92
CA ALA A 431 5.62 -12.50 0.66
C ALA A 431 6.43 -12.00 -0.54
N HIS A 432 7.54 -11.28 -0.35
CA HIS A 432 8.44 -10.92 -1.45
C HIS A 432 9.49 -12.00 -1.65
N THR A 433 9.74 -12.36 -2.91
CA THR A 433 10.82 -13.30 -3.29
C THR A 433 12.15 -12.62 -3.05
N ALA A 434 12.94 -13.11 -2.11
CA ALA A 434 14.27 -12.56 -1.80
C ALA A 434 15.37 -13.10 -2.71
N ALA A 435 15.23 -14.34 -3.16
CA ALA A 435 16.18 -15.00 -4.04
C ALA A 435 15.53 -16.07 -4.91
N CYS A 436 16.09 -16.30 -6.08
CA CYS A 436 15.84 -17.46 -6.93
C CYS A 436 17.21 -18.06 -7.26
N VAL A 437 17.52 -19.22 -6.70
CA VAL A 437 18.82 -19.89 -6.86
C VAL A 437 18.64 -21.31 -7.37
N ARG A 438 19.70 -21.96 -7.83
CA ARG A 438 19.66 -23.37 -8.26
C ARG A 438 20.53 -24.26 -7.39
N GLU A 439 21.64 -23.72 -6.90
CA GLU A 439 22.53 -24.46 -6.02
C GLU A 439 22.02 -24.40 -4.58
N PRO A 440 21.80 -25.54 -3.89
CA PRO A 440 21.32 -25.56 -2.51
C PRO A 440 22.16 -24.71 -1.55
N GLU A 441 23.48 -24.65 -1.73
CA GLU A 441 24.39 -23.86 -0.89
C GLU A 441 24.13 -22.34 -1.04
N ALA A 442 23.71 -21.90 -2.23
CA ALA A 442 23.43 -20.47 -2.48
C ALA A 442 22.21 -19.95 -1.69
N VAL A 443 21.32 -20.85 -1.25
CA VAL A 443 20.19 -20.44 -0.40
C VAL A 443 20.66 -19.96 0.98
N VAL A 444 21.73 -20.50 1.51
CA VAL A 444 22.32 -20.10 2.79
C VAL A 444 22.80 -18.65 2.74
N ASP A 445 23.47 -18.26 1.67
CA ASP A 445 23.94 -16.88 1.49
C ASP A 445 22.75 -15.92 1.25
N ALA A 446 21.72 -16.39 0.55
CA ALA A 446 20.47 -15.63 0.39
C ALA A 446 19.78 -15.40 1.73
N VAL A 447 19.72 -16.40 2.61
CA VAL A 447 19.16 -16.26 3.97
C VAL A 447 19.98 -15.27 4.80
N ARG A 448 21.31 -15.35 4.79
CA ARG A 448 22.18 -14.38 5.49
C ARG A 448 21.88 -12.96 5.02
N ARG A 449 21.79 -12.75 3.72
CA ARG A 449 21.43 -11.44 3.13
C ARG A 449 20.06 -10.95 3.58
N VAL A 450 19.03 -11.81 3.55
CA VAL A 450 17.67 -11.44 4.02
C VAL A 450 17.66 -11.07 5.48
N LEU A 451 18.53 -11.66 6.29
CA LEU A 451 18.67 -11.35 7.70
C LEU A 451 19.56 -10.11 7.95
N GLY A 452 20.03 -9.42 6.91
CA GLY A 452 20.79 -8.17 7.04
C GLY A 452 22.23 -8.37 7.45
N GLY A 453 22.78 -9.52 7.09
CA GLY A 453 24.20 -9.89 7.27
C GLY A 453 25.05 -9.55 6.07
#